data_30a9fb5cda7bddb078114127bd78dba9
#
_entry.id   30a9fb5cda7bddb078114127bd78dba9
#
_cell.length_a   1.000
_cell.length_b   1.000
_cell.length_c   1.000
_cell.angle_alpha   90.00
_cell.angle_beta   90.00
_cell.angle_gamma   90.00
#
_symmetry.space_group_name_H-M   'P 1'
#
loop_
_entity.id
_entity.type
_entity.pdbx_description
1 polymer ?
#
loop_
_entity_poly.entity_id
_entity_poly.type
_entity_poly.pdbx_seq_one_letter_code
_entity_poly.pdbx_strand_id
1 'polypeptide(L)'
;EESQYGNKIHLWVMFRYAEMLLNYAEAMNEYLSSPSQDVYDAIIALRARAGIESGNDESPYGLKKNMTQAEMREVIQNERRIEMAFEEQRYWDIRRWRIAEEIFKNPLEGLEIRVKGNTTSFNEVDVLSTTFDVKRYLYPIPYNEVVKNDNMIQNPKW
;
A
#
# COMPACT_ATOMS: atom_id res chain seq x y z
N GLU A 1 16.89 -31.35 8.95
CA GLU A 1 17.41 -30.77 7.69
C GLU A 1 17.89 -29.37 8.00
N GLU A 2 19.21 -29.17 8.02
CA GLU A 2 19.78 -27.85 8.16
C GLU A 2 19.44 -27.04 6.92
N SER A 3 18.72 -25.94 7.09
CA SER A 3 18.50 -24.98 6.01
C SER A 3 19.84 -24.34 5.67
N GLN A 4 20.49 -24.83 4.62
CA GLN A 4 21.65 -24.13 4.07
C GLN A 4 21.16 -22.80 3.49
N TYR A 5 21.57 -21.71 4.14
CA TYR A 5 21.53 -20.38 3.52
C TYR A 5 22.50 -20.36 2.33
N GLY A 6 22.08 -20.98 1.23
CA GLY A 6 22.80 -20.84 -0.04
C GLY A 6 22.58 -19.44 -0.58
N ASN A 7 23.65 -18.78 -1.01
CA ASN A 7 23.57 -17.54 -1.77
C ASN A 7 22.80 -17.82 -3.08
N LYS A 8 21.47 -17.65 -3.04
CA LYS A 8 20.65 -17.65 -4.25
C LYS A 8 20.64 -16.24 -4.79
N ILE A 9 20.90 -16.12 -6.08
CA ILE A 9 20.72 -14.84 -6.79
C ILE A 9 19.23 -14.53 -6.74
N HIS A 10 18.85 -13.52 -5.98
CA HIS A 10 17.52 -12.95 -6.03
C HIS A 10 17.44 -11.96 -7.18
N LEU A 11 16.53 -12.23 -8.10
CA LEU A 11 16.16 -11.24 -9.11
C LEU A 11 15.30 -10.18 -8.43
N TRP A 12 15.84 -8.98 -8.33
CA TRP A 12 15.07 -7.83 -7.84
C TRP A 12 14.17 -7.33 -8.98
N VAL A 13 12.87 -7.44 -8.77
CA VAL A 13 11.87 -6.93 -9.73
C VAL A 13 11.74 -5.43 -9.53
N MET A 14 12.22 -4.63 -10.48
CA MET A 14 12.11 -3.17 -10.44
C MET A 14 10.72 -2.69 -10.81
N PHE A 15 10.09 -3.33 -11.80
CA PHE A 15 8.75 -3.04 -12.29
C PHE A 15 8.03 -4.34 -12.63
N ARG A 16 6.72 -4.35 -12.42
CA ARG A 16 5.86 -5.43 -12.87
C ARG A 16 4.52 -4.89 -13.36
N TYR A 17 3.86 -5.66 -14.22
CA TYR A 17 2.64 -5.22 -14.90
C TYR A 17 1.51 -4.85 -13.92
N ALA A 18 1.43 -5.50 -12.77
CA ALA A 18 0.47 -5.18 -11.72
C ALA A 18 0.62 -3.72 -11.24
N GLU A 19 1.86 -3.23 -11.11
CA GLU A 19 2.11 -1.82 -10.76
C GLU A 19 1.58 -0.88 -11.82
N MET A 20 1.75 -1.21 -13.10
CA MET A 20 1.21 -0.40 -14.21
C MET A 20 -0.30 -0.33 -14.18
N LEU A 21 -0.99 -1.46 -13.93
CA LEU A 21 -2.44 -1.49 -13.79
C LEU A 21 -2.93 -0.63 -12.62
N LEU A 22 -2.25 -0.70 -11.47
CA LEU A 22 -2.58 0.11 -10.30
C LEU A 22 -2.32 1.61 -10.51
N ASN A 23 -1.20 1.96 -11.15
CA ASN A 23 -0.89 3.34 -11.51
C ASN A 23 -1.93 3.91 -12.48
N TYR A 24 -2.33 3.13 -13.47
CA TYR A 24 -3.38 3.50 -14.41
C TYR A 24 -4.74 3.69 -13.72
N ALA A 25 -5.15 2.71 -12.90
CA ALA A 25 -6.41 2.76 -12.17
C ALA A 25 -6.48 4.00 -11.26
N GLU A 26 -5.40 4.29 -10.53
CA GLU A 26 -5.31 5.47 -9.67
C GLU A 26 -5.38 6.76 -10.47
N ALA A 27 -4.56 6.91 -11.51
CA ALA A 27 -4.52 8.11 -12.32
C ALA A 27 -5.88 8.41 -13.00
N MET A 28 -6.53 7.38 -13.55
CA MET A 28 -7.85 7.51 -14.17
C MET A 28 -8.93 7.82 -13.15
N ASN A 29 -8.91 7.19 -11.98
CA ASN A 29 -9.87 7.47 -10.93
C ASN A 29 -9.75 8.91 -10.41
N GLU A 30 -8.53 9.44 -10.27
CA GLU A 30 -8.32 10.82 -9.82
C GLU A 30 -8.64 11.85 -10.92
N TYR A 31 -8.50 11.50 -12.19
CA TYR A 31 -8.80 12.38 -13.31
C TYR A 31 -10.30 12.49 -13.61
N LEU A 32 -11.06 11.39 -13.47
CA LEU A 32 -12.47 11.32 -13.75
C LEU A 32 -13.32 11.69 -12.51
N SER A 33 -14.52 12.21 -12.73
CA SER A 33 -15.49 12.49 -11.65
C SER A 33 -16.11 11.23 -11.04
N SER A 34 -16.05 10.11 -11.77
CA SER A 34 -16.48 8.78 -11.31
C SER A 34 -15.63 7.71 -12.02
N PRO A 35 -15.44 6.53 -11.39
CA PRO A 35 -14.66 5.45 -11.98
C PRO A 35 -15.25 4.99 -13.32
N SER A 36 -14.41 4.92 -14.36
CA SER A 36 -14.78 4.31 -15.64
C SER A 36 -14.68 2.77 -15.57
N GLN A 37 -15.26 2.09 -16.58
CA GLN A 37 -15.12 0.64 -16.68
C GLN A 37 -13.64 0.19 -16.72
N ASP A 38 -12.77 0.94 -17.38
CA ASP A 38 -11.34 0.63 -17.46
C ASP A 38 -10.66 0.59 -16.09
N VAL A 39 -11.11 1.43 -15.14
CA VAL A 39 -10.62 1.41 -13.74
C VAL A 39 -11.01 0.11 -13.05
N TYR A 40 -12.27 -0.31 -13.22
CA TYR A 40 -12.74 -1.60 -12.72
C TYR A 40 -11.99 -2.76 -13.35
N ASP A 41 -11.79 -2.74 -14.66
CA ASP A 41 -11.14 -3.83 -15.40
C ASP A 41 -9.67 -4.00 -14.96
N ALA A 42 -8.97 -2.90 -14.66
CA ALA A 42 -7.61 -2.95 -14.13
C ALA A 42 -7.55 -3.68 -12.77
N ILE A 43 -8.47 -3.39 -11.86
CA ILE A 43 -8.54 -4.06 -10.55
C ILE A 43 -9.02 -5.50 -10.71
N ILE A 44 -10.01 -5.76 -11.56
CA ILE A 44 -10.49 -7.11 -11.87
C ILE A 44 -9.36 -7.99 -12.40
N ALA A 45 -8.53 -7.47 -13.31
CA ALA A 45 -7.41 -8.22 -13.85
C ALA A 45 -6.43 -8.70 -12.76
N LEU A 46 -6.16 -7.86 -11.75
CA LEU A 46 -5.32 -8.21 -10.59
C LEU A 46 -5.99 -9.30 -9.75
N ARG A 47 -7.25 -9.14 -9.40
CA ARG A 47 -8.00 -10.07 -8.56
C ARG A 47 -8.21 -11.42 -9.25
N ALA A 48 -8.51 -11.43 -10.54
CA ALA A 48 -8.61 -12.65 -11.33
C ALA A 48 -7.28 -13.42 -11.37
N ARG A 49 -6.17 -12.72 -11.58
CA ARG A 49 -4.82 -13.31 -11.51
C ARG A 49 -4.51 -13.90 -10.15
N ALA A 50 -4.94 -13.22 -9.07
CA ALA A 50 -4.76 -13.69 -7.70
C ALA A 50 -5.65 -14.90 -7.34
N GLY A 51 -6.54 -15.32 -8.22
CA GLY A 51 -7.45 -16.46 -8.00
C GLY A 51 -8.70 -16.11 -7.21
N ILE A 52 -9.03 -14.83 -7.10
CA ILE A 52 -10.31 -14.41 -6.52
C ILE A 52 -11.43 -14.80 -7.48
N GLU A 53 -12.46 -15.44 -6.96
CA GLU A 53 -13.63 -15.84 -7.75
C GLU A 53 -14.37 -14.61 -8.31
N SER A 54 -14.94 -14.77 -9.50
CA SER A 54 -15.66 -13.70 -10.18
C SER A 54 -16.89 -13.19 -9.41
N GLY A 55 -17.40 -14.01 -8.47
CA GLY A 55 -18.57 -13.64 -7.69
C GLY A 55 -19.84 -13.57 -8.53
N ASN A 56 -20.73 -12.64 -8.18
CA ASN A 56 -21.98 -12.39 -8.90
C ASN A 56 -21.95 -11.07 -9.65
N ASP A 57 -22.98 -10.83 -10.48
CA ASP A 57 -23.08 -9.63 -11.31
C ASP A 57 -23.17 -8.33 -10.49
N GLU A 58 -23.62 -8.38 -9.23
CA GLU A 58 -23.74 -7.17 -8.38
C GLU A 58 -22.43 -6.74 -7.77
N SER A 59 -21.50 -7.69 -7.56
CA SER A 59 -20.17 -7.43 -7.02
C SER A 59 -19.10 -8.31 -7.67
N PRO A 60 -18.80 -8.07 -8.96
CA PRO A 60 -17.80 -8.86 -9.67
C PRO A 60 -16.45 -8.75 -8.98
N TYR A 61 -15.83 -9.89 -8.70
CA TYR A 61 -14.55 -9.96 -7.98
C TYR A 61 -14.55 -9.21 -6.63
N GLY A 62 -15.71 -9.09 -5.96
CA GLY A 62 -15.88 -8.35 -4.72
C GLY A 62 -15.86 -6.81 -4.88
N LEU A 63 -16.02 -6.31 -6.11
CA LEU A 63 -16.11 -4.87 -6.37
C LEU A 63 -17.58 -4.45 -6.44
N LYS A 64 -17.95 -3.49 -5.60
CA LYS A 64 -19.28 -2.87 -5.66
C LYS A 64 -19.44 -2.13 -7.00
N LYS A 65 -20.62 -2.23 -7.62
CA LYS A 65 -20.93 -1.44 -8.82
C LYS A 65 -21.17 0.04 -8.47
N ASN A 66 -20.97 0.90 -9.45
CA ASN A 66 -21.26 2.34 -9.35
C ASN A 66 -20.64 3.02 -8.12
N MET A 67 -19.40 2.65 -7.81
CA MET A 67 -18.64 3.34 -6.76
C MET A 67 -18.44 4.81 -7.09
N THR A 68 -18.44 5.64 -6.08
CA THR A 68 -17.93 7.01 -6.17
C THR A 68 -16.41 7.00 -6.37
N GLN A 69 -15.87 8.12 -6.81
CA GLN A 69 -14.41 8.31 -6.91
C GLN A 69 -13.71 8.02 -5.57
N ALA A 70 -14.30 8.46 -4.45
CA ALA A 70 -13.74 8.23 -3.12
C ALA A 70 -13.73 6.76 -2.71
N GLU A 71 -14.85 6.04 -2.92
CA GLU A 71 -14.93 4.60 -2.65
C GLU A 71 -13.92 3.81 -3.50
N MET A 72 -13.79 4.13 -4.77
CA MET A 72 -12.82 3.48 -5.65
C MET A 72 -11.37 3.81 -5.25
N ARG A 73 -11.09 5.04 -4.79
CA ARG A 73 -9.79 5.41 -4.25
C ARG A 73 -9.39 4.50 -3.08
N GLU A 74 -10.30 4.25 -2.16
CA GLU A 74 -10.06 3.34 -1.03
C GLU A 74 -9.76 1.92 -1.50
N VAL A 75 -10.52 1.44 -2.48
CA VAL A 75 -10.28 0.13 -3.11
C VAL A 75 -8.89 0.06 -3.74
N ILE A 76 -8.53 1.06 -4.56
CA ILE A 76 -7.21 1.10 -5.23
C ILE A 76 -6.08 1.17 -4.21
N GLN A 77 -6.21 1.99 -3.17
CA GLN A 77 -5.21 2.10 -2.12
C GLN A 77 -5.02 0.80 -1.34
N ASN A 78 -6.10 0.09 -1.07
CA ASN A 78 -6.04 -1.21 -0.40
C ASN A 78 -5.49 -2.30 -1.33
N GLU A 79 -5.92 -2.32 -2.58
CA GLU A 79 -5.40 -3.27 -3.59
C GLU A 79 -3.88 -3.09 -3.76
N ARG A 80 -3.42 -1.84 -3.86
CA ARG A 80 -2.00 -1.53 -3.94
C ARG A 80 -1.23 -1.97 -2.69
N ARG A 81 -1.82 -1.81 -1.50
CA ARG A 81 -1.23 -2.27 -0.25
C ARG A 81 -1.02 -3.80 -0.23
N ILE A 82 -1.99 -4.55 -0.76
CA ILE A 82 -1.98 -6.02 -0.76
C ILE A 82 -1.07 -6.52 -1.88
N GLU A 83 -1.29 -6.06 -3.11
CA GLU A 83 -0.60 -6.53 -4.30
C GLU A 83 0.90 -6.22 -4.29
N MET A 84 1.28 -5.04 -3.77
CA MET A 84 2.67 -4.58 -3.71
C MET A 84 3.32 -4.81 -2.33
N ALA A 85 2.78 -5.74 -1.54
CA ALA A 85 3.34 -6.09 -0.24
C ALA A 85 4.78 -6.60 -0.38
N PHE A 86 5.67 -6.13 0.51
CA PHE A 86 7.11 -6.46 0.51
C PHE A 86 7.91 -5.95 -0.70
N GLU A 87 7.35 -5.04 -1.50
CA GLU A 87 8.01 -4.40 -2.65
C GLU A 87 8.36 -2.93 -2.37
N GLU A 88 8.45 -2.54 -1.10
CA GLU A 88 8.85 -1.20 -0.61
C GLU A 88 7.91 -0.05 -1.02
N GLN A 89 6.81 -0.34 -1.72
CA GLN A 89 5.88 0.66 -2.26
C GLN A 89 5.09 1.39 -1.16
N ARG A 90 4.63 0.66 -0.12
CA ARG A 90 3.75 1.19 0.92
C ARG A 90 4.31 2.41 1.63
N TYR A 91 5.63 2.44 1.87
CA TYR A 91 6.31 3.56 2.52
C TYR A 91 6.11 4.87 1.75
N TRP A 92 6.20 4.82 0.43
CA TRP A 92 6.03 5.97 -0.45
C TRP A 92 4.56 6.31 -0.65
N ASP A 93 3.72 5.32 -0.82
CA ASP A 93 2.29 5.47 -1.08
C ASP A 93 1.59 6.25 0.04
N ILE A 94 1.77 5.88 1.29
CA ILE A 94 1.15 6.58 2.43
C ILE A 94 1.62 8.03 2.57
N ARG A 95 2.81 8.35 2.07
CA ARG A 95 3.33 9.72 2.06
C ARG A 95 2.78 10.54 0.92
N ARG A 96 2.78 10.03 -0.31
CA ARG A 96 2.25 10.75 -1.46
C ARG A 96 0.73 10.96 -1.36
N TRP A 97 0.01 10.02 -0.76
CA TRP A 97 -1.41 10.17 -0.45
C TRP A 97 -1.69 11.04 0.78
N ARG A 98 -0.67 11.37 1.56
CA ARG A 98 -0.75 12.14 2.81
C ARG A 98 -1.70 11.53 3.85
N ILE A 99 -1.70 10.21 3.96
CA ILE A 99 -2.51 9.44 4.91
C ILE A 99 -1.69 8.82 6.04
N ALA A 100 -0.38 9.07 6.10
CA ALA A 100 0.50 8.47 7.09
C ALA A 100 0.10 8.85 8.52
N GLU A 101 -0.30 10.10 8.76
CA GLU A 101 -0.73 10.54 10.09
C GLU A 101 -1.94 9.74 10.58
N GLU A 102 -2.91 9.49 9.69
CA GLU A 102 -4.12 8.74 10.03
C GLU A 102 -3.80 7.26 10.29
N ILE A 103 -2.98 6.65 9.44
CA ILE A 103 -2.60 5.25 9.58
C ILE A 103 -1.84 4.99 10.88
N PHE A 104 -0.93 5.89 11.27
CA PHE A 104 -0.10 5.72 12.47
C PHE A 104 -0.76 6.21 13.77
N LYS A 105 -2.03 6.63 13.73
CA LYS A 105 -2.80 6.88 14.97
C LYS A 105 -3.12 5.59 15.71
N ASN A 106 -3.33 4.51 14.97
CA ASN A 106 -3.61 3.21 15.54
C ASN A 106 -2.32 2.38 15.64
N PRO A 107 -2.18 1.52 16.64
CA PRO A 107 -1.07 0.59 16.72
C PRO A 107 -1.08 -0.35 15.51
N LEU A 108 0.09 -0.90 15.19
CA LEU A 108 0.17 -2.00 14.25
C LEU A 108 -0.30 -3.29 14.95
N GLU A 109 -1.30 -3.90 14.36
CA GLU A 109 -1.89 -5.13 14.86
C GLU A 109 -1.13 -6.34 14.30
N GLY A 110 -1.08 -7.38 15.09
CA GLY A 110 -0.53 -8.68 14.74
C GLY A 110 -1.47 -9.79 15.18
N LEU A 111 -1.15 -11.01 14.77
CA LEU A 111 -1.92 -12.20 15.13
C LEU A 111 -1.12 -13.06 16.10
N GLU A 112 -1.59 -13.17 17.34
CA GLU A 112 -1.06 -14.14 18.29
C GLU A 112 -1.71 -15.50 18.05
N ILE A 113 -0.91 -16.49 17.68
CA ILE A 113 -1.36 -17.85 17.45
C ILE A 113 -0.93 -18.70 18.64
N ARG A 114 -1.89 -19.23 19.41
CA ARG A 114 -1.63 -20.13 20.53
C ARG A 114 -2.13 -21.53 20.22
N VAL A 115 -1.23 -22.50 20.28
CA VAL A 115 -1.54 -23.92 20.09
C VAL A 115 -1.49 -24.60 21.45
N LYS A 116 -2.61 -25.22 21.87
CA LYS A 116 -2.70 -25.99 23.10
C LYS A 116 -3.34 -27.34 22.80
N GLY A 117 -2.52 -28.38 22.76
CA GLY A 117 -2.97 -29.72 22.31
C GLY A 117 -3.46 -29.64 20.85
N ASN A 118 -4.70 -30.04 20.61
CA ASN A 118 -5.34 -29.99 19.29
C ASN A 118 -6.14 -28.71 19.04
N THR A 119 -6.09 -27.74 19.94
CA THR A 119 -6.83 -26.49 19.81
C THR A 119 -5.88 -25.37 19.43
N THR A 120 -6.22 -24.64 18.36
CA THR A 120 -5.51 -23.42 17.97
C THR A 120 -6.43 -22.24 18.17
N SER A 121 -5.96 -21.20 18.86
CA SER A 121 -6.64 -19.92 18.99
C SER A 121 -5.86 -18.82 18.31
N PHE A 122 -6.60 -17.85 17.75
CA PHE A 122 -6.08 -16.70 17.05
C PHE A 122 -6.60 -15.45 17.75
N ASN A 123 -5.71 -14.60 18.22
CA ASN A 123 -6.07 -13.35 18.88
C ASN A 123 -5.36 -12.18 18.19
N GLU A 124 -6.10 -11.14 17.87
CA GLU A 124 -5.50 -9.89 17.42
C GLU A 124 -4.86 -9.19 18.62
N VAL A 125 -3.63 -8.69 18.42
CA VAL A 125 -2.86 -8.03 19.47
C VAL A 125 -2.12 -6.83 18.91
N ASP A 126 -2.02 -5.77 19.69
CA ASP A 126 -1.19 -4.62 19.37
C ASP A 126 0.28 -5.00 19.47
N VAL A 127 1.01 -4.95 18.35
CA VAL A 127 2.43 -5.32 18.28
C VAL A 127 3.33 -4.11 18.45
N LEU A 128 2.98 -2.99 17.83
CA LEU A 128 3.81 -1.80 17.83
C LEU A 128 2.99 -0.52 17.71
N SER A 129 3.15 0.37 18.67
CA SER A 129 2.65 1.75 18.55
C SER A 129 3.76 2.67 18.05
N THR A 130 3.46 3.43 17.02
CA THR A 130 4.38 4.42 16.44
C THR A 130 3.65 5.72 16.16
N THR A 131 4.40 6.79 16.00
CA THR A 131 3.86 8.10 15.65
C THR A 131 4.48 8.62 14.37
N PHE A 132 3.69 9.33 13.60
CA PHE A 132 4.16 9.98 12.39
C PHE A 132 4.20 11.51 12.60
N ASP A 133 5.39 12.08 12.49
CA ASP A 133 5.54 13.53 12.50
C ASP A 133 5.35 14.09 11.09
N VAL A 134 4.54 15.14 10.93
CA VAL A 134 4.22 15.80 9.66
C VAL A 134 5.46 16.19 8.85
N LYS A 135 6.55 16.55 9.51
CA LYS A 135 7.82 16.86 8.83
C LYS A 135 8.33 15.71 7.97
N ARG A 136 7.98 14.44 8.32
CA ARG A 136 8.42 13.24 7.61
C ARG A 136 7.74 13.03 6.26
N TYR A 137 6.79 13.87 5.86
CA TYR A 137 6.29 13.89 4.47
C TYR A 137 7.36 14.38 3.49
N LEU A 138 8.27 15.23 3.96
CA LEU A 138 9.39 15.72 3.18
C LEU A 138 10.69 15.31 3.88
N TYR A 139 11.70 14.93 3.12
CA TYR A 139 13.02 14.68 3.66
C TYR A 139 13.74 15.99 3.96
N PRO A 140 14.61 16.03 4.98
CA PRO A 140 15.46 17.19 5.18
C PRO A 140 16.44 17.32 4.01
N ILE A 141 16.66 18.56 3.57
CA ILE A 141 17.78 18.86 2.69
C ILE A 141 19.06 18.70 3.51
N PRO A 142 20.09 18.01 3.01
CA PRO A 142 21.34 17.87 3.73
C PRO A 142 21.88 19.24 4.19
N TYR A 143 22.26 19.34 5.45
CA TYR A 143 22.70 20.61 6.04
C TYR A 143 23.80 21.30 5.24
N ASN A 144 24.76 20.53 4.73
CA ASN A 144 25.86 21.05 3.92
C ASN A 144 25.39 21.70 2.60
N GLU A 145 24.25 21.30 2.08
CA GLU A 145 23.69 21.91 0.85
C GLU A 145 22.96 23.22 1.20
N VAL A 146 22.25 23.25 2.31
CA VAL A 146 21.59 24.47 2.79
C VAL A 146 22.61 25.56 3.09
N VAL A 147 23.74 25.22 3.73
CA VAL A 147 24.79 26.21 4.08
C VAL A 147 25.54 26.74 2.85
N LYS A 148 25.63 25.97 1.77
CA LYS A 148 26.33 26.40 0.56
C LYS A 148 25.53 27.38 -0.32
N ASN A 149 24.24 27.47 -0.12
CA ASN A 149 23.37 28.25 -0.98
C ASN A 149 22.40 29.09 -0.15
N ASP A 150 22.67 30.38 -0.06
CA ASP A 150 21.87 31.34 0.73
C ASP A 150 20.40 31.44 0.28
N ASN A 151 20.07 30.99 -0.93
CA ASN A 151 18.70 30.93 -1.42
C ASN A 151 18.00 29.61 -1.12
N MET A 152 18.69 28.64 -0.50
CA MET A 152 18.12 27.35 -0.17
C MET A 152 17.49 27.37 1.23
N ILE A 153 16.18 27.16 1.27
CA ILE A 153 15.43 27.10 2.53
C ILE A 153 15.15 25.64 2.85
N GLN A 154 15.45 25.25 4.09
CA GLN A 154 15.16 23.91 4.58
C GLN A 154 13.66 23.59 4.52
N ASN A 155 13.33 22.32 4.30
CA ASN A 155 11.98 21.85 4.36
C ASN A 155 11.31 22.14 5.71
N PRO A 156 9.99 22.43 5.73
CA PRO A 156 9.30 22.86 6.95
C PRO A 156 9.49 21.89 8.11
N LYS A 157 9.72 22.45 9.30
CA LYS A 157 9.88 21.72 10.58
C LYS A 157 11.16 20.90 10.72
N TRP A 158 12.13 21.03 9.80
CA TRP A 158 13.46 20.47 9.94
C TRP A 158 14.48 21.50 10.42
#